data_ff7747897863d7dd2eca9b32a1b791d3
#
_entry.id   ff7747897863d7dd2eca9b32a1b791d3
#
_cell.length_a   1.000
_cell.length_b   1.000
_cell.length_c   1.000
_cell.angle_alpha   90.00
_cell.angle_beta   90.00
_cell.angle_gamma   90.00
#
_symmetry.space_group_name_H-M   'P 1'
#
loop_
_entity.id
_entity.type
_entity.pdbx_description
1 polymer ?
#
loop_
_entity_poly.entity_id
_entity_poly.type
_entity_poly.pdbx_seq_one_letter_code
_entity_poly.pdbx_strand_id
1 'polypeptide(L)'
;MVSIDDISYAFKNYFSNFINSISLDEKLLAPAPKEEWIRRLQDCARFQASVRQEDQHVIHSLNTLLTEQSDTLTAAHYDTILKYCRKLYYANSNEPPILLDLAQKLIPHYERLDDTENLLFLYCCAGYASSQLSRIDSGNVRKLSSYYYKKVISYRDEIDTFQNPVSRDYIFIAYNNLIRIGTRAGWLTLEESYSLCQELYSIRCQKKFRQFDKSNPRIPSLCKKAIDGFLNNDCLADLEGFSFTENMHQFCITLSKKRFKEDRTKAKSFYHCPASTVFQYYKILAEEGSISWEEACEILDDYYFKKEKLLSEEIDFDHLTFYVDFAMLLISFLNKTSLPASKKKAKIVQYRLLLKNFLSNCQTVLERYTLCEGLYFATFHPLILETFENPVEKTNFIIDSVVSSHLPTMTHSVMVSYLAEAILKHVFLYCPEILITPKSHMTLDELLTKQPQVTDYAVQAALLHDIGKNGIVPVIMTQHRNLTDYEYSLLKMHPQKGADYLSDRDFIVYRDIALGHHKSYDGKRGYPVDFDNVHSPYRPIIDLIHICDCIDAATDYLSRNYNRVKSFATVMEELEAEKGTEYNPVLVDLILEHDDLYRELRFLVEQKREDIYYDVYLTFANKHVANMEHL
;
A
#
# COMPACT_ATOMS: atom_id res chain seq x y z
N MET A 1 -1.54 -26.99 -30.28
CA MET A 1 -0.97 -25.62 -30.44
C MET A 1 -2.08 -24.66 -30.07
N VAL A 2 -1.85 -23.81 -29.08
CA VAL A 2 -2.85 -22.79 -28.68
C VAL A 2 -2.98 -21.80 -29.84
N SER A 3 -4.19 -21.51 -30.30
CA SER A 3 -4.40 -20.57 -31.39
C SER A 3 -4.36 -19.10 -30.90
N ILE A 4 -4.12 -18.17 -31.85
CA ILE A 4 -4.18 -16.73 -31.55
C ILE A 4 -5.58 -16.35 -31.06
N ASP A 5 -6.63 -16.99 -31.62
CA ASP A 5 -8.00 -16.74 -31.22
C ASP A 5 -8.30 -17.21 -29.79
N ASP A 6 -7.72 -18.36 -29.38
CA ASP A 6 -7.83 -18.85 -28.00
C ASP A 6 -7.20 -17.87 -27.01
N ILE A 7 -5.99 -17.35 -27.31
CA ILE A 7 -5.32 -16.33 -26.49
C ILE A 7 -6.17 -15.06 -26.42
N SER A 8 -6.67 -14.62 -27.56
CA SER A 8 -7.48 -13.40 -27.65
C SER A 8 -8.79 -13.51 -26.89
N TYR A 9 -9.47 -14.65 -26.97
CA TYR A 9 -10.71 -14.93 -26.24
C TYR A 9 -10.46 -14.97 -24.72
N ALA A 10 -9.44 -15.71 -24.30
CA ALA A 10 -9.07 -15.83 -22.90
C ALA A 10 -8.75 -14.46 -22.26
N PHE A 11 -7.94 -13.64 -22.92
CA PHE A 11 -7.67 -12.29 -22.42
C PHE A 11 -8.88 -11.37 -22.41
N LYS A 12 -9.77 -11.45 -23.39
CA LYS A 12 -10.98 -10.67 -23.40
C LYS A 12 -11.83 -10.96 -22.17
N ASN A 13 -11.99 -12.23 -21.83
CA ASN A 13 -12.71 -12.65 -20.65
C ASN A 13 -12.01 -12.18 -19.37
N TYR A 14 -10.70 -12.37 -19.27
CA TYR A 14 -9.90 -11.91 -18.14
C TYR A 14 -10.10 -10.42 -17.85
N PHE A 15 -10.01 -9.56 -18.88
CA PHE A 15 -10.28 -8.12 -18.71
C PHE A 15 -11.72 -7.82 -18.32
N SER A 16 -12.68 -8.54 -18.89
CA SER A 16 -14.08 -8.38 -18.52
C SER A 16 -14.32 -8.75 -17.06
N ASN A 17 -13.72 -9.85 -16.61
CA ASN A 17 -13.78 -10.31 -15.22
C ASN A 17 -13.15 -9.29 -14.26
N PHE A 18 -12.00 -8.75 -14.62
CA PHE A 18 -11.32 -7.70 -13.85
C PHE A 18 -12.20 -6.45 -13.67
N ILE A 19 -12.76 -5.91 -14.76
CA ILE A 19 -13.64 -4.72 -14.70
C ILE A 19 -14.91 -5.00 -13.89
N ASN A 20 -15.51 -6.18 -14.04
CA ASN A 20 -16.70 -6.57 -13.29
C ASN A 20 -16.38 -6.71 -11.78
N SER A 21 -15.21 -7.26 -11.43
CA SER A 21 -14.79 -7.36 -10.03
C SER A 21 -14.66 -5.98 -9.38
N ILE A 22 -13.98 -5.04 -10.03
CA ILE A 22 -13.87 -3.66 -9.54
C ILE A 22 -15.26 -3.04 -9.34
N SER A 23 -16.15 -3.19 -10.33
CA SER A 23 -17.51 -2.63 -10.24
C SER A 23 -18.33 -3.22 -9.10
N LEU A 24 -18.12 -4.49 -8.76
CA LEU A 24 -18.78 -5.12 -7.61
C LEU A 24 -18.18 -4.62 -6.29
N ASP A 25 -16.85 -4.51 -6.19
CA ASP A 25 -16.18 -3.99 -5.02
C ASP A 25 -16.60 -2.53 -4.72
N GLU A 26 -16.73 -1.69 -5.76
CA GLU A 26 -17.23 -0.32 -5.61
C GLU A 26 -18.67 -0.27 -5.07
N LYS A 27 -19.53 -1.21 -5.48
CA LYS A 27 -20.89 -1.30 -4.93
C LYS A 27 -20.93 -1.66 -3.46
N LEU A 28 -19.92 -2.34 -2.93
CA LEU A 28 -19.82 -2.64 -1.49
C LEU A 28 -19.59 -1.38 -0.66
N LEU A 29 -19.01 -0.35 -1.24
CA LEU A 29 -18.73 0.91 -0.55
C LEU A 29 -19.96 1.83 -0.47
N ALA A 30 -20.96 1.63 -1.33
CA ALA A 30 -22.18 2.42 -1.33
C ALA A 30 -23.08 2.08 -0.13
N PRO A 31 -23.61 3.09 0.60
CA PRO A 31 -24.49 2.87 1.73
C PRO A 31 -25.67 1.93 1.39
N ALA A 32 -25.92 0.95 2.24
CA ALA A 32 -27.01 0.00 2.07
C ALA A 32 -27.47 -0.57 3.43
N PRO A 33 -28.74 -0.98 3.57
CA PRO A 33 -29.21 -1.78 4.69
C PRO A 33 -28.45 -3.12 4.77
N LYS A 34 -28.43 -3.74 5.95
CA LYS A 34 -27.64 -4.95 6.23
C LYS A 34 -27.90 -6.08 5.22
N GLU A 35 -29.16 -6.43 4.99
CA GLU A 35 -29.53 -7.53 4.10
C GLU A 35 -29.07 -7.30 2.67
N GLU A 36 -29.16 -6.05 2.20
CA GLU A 36 -28.68 -5.67 0.87
C GLU A 36 -27.16 -5.69 0.81
N TRP A 37 -26.48 -5.17 1.82
CA TRP A 37 -25.02 -5.14 1.86
C TRP A 37 -24.42 -6.55 1.92
N ILE A 38 -24.97 -7.44 2.76
CA ILE A 38 -24.55 -8.85 2.83
C ILE A 38 -24.77 -9.55 1.49
N ARG A 39 -25.91 -9.30 0.83
CA ARG A 39 -26.15 -9.85 -0.51
C ARG A 39 -25.10 -9.37 -1.52
N ARG A 40 -24.74 -8.07 -1.52
CA ARG A 40 -23.68 -7.55 -2.38
C ARG A 40 -22.33 -8.22 -2.10
N LEU A 41 -21.99 -8.44 -0.84
CA LEU A 41 -20.77 -9.13 -0.45
C LEU A 41 -20.73 -10.57 -0.95
N GLN A 42 -21.84 -11.30 -0.78
CA GLN A 42 -22.02 -12.66 -1.31
C GLN A 42 -22.00 -12.70 -2.85
N ASP A 43 -22.55 -11.69 -3.53
CA ASP A 43 -22.48 -11.58 -4.99
C ASP A 43 -21.04 -11.39 -5.46
N CYS A 44 -20.23 -10.57 -4.78
CA CYS A 44 -18.80 -10.44 -5.06
C CYS A 44 -18.07 -11.79 -4.89
N ALA A 45 -18.26 -12.46 -3.77
CA ALA A 45 -17.63 -13.75 -3.49
C ALA A 45 -18.03 -14.82 -4.53
N ARG A 46 -19.31 -14.88 -4.90
CA ARG A 46 -19.81 -15.80 -5.94
C ARG A 46 -19.24 -15.51 -7.31
N PHE A 47 -19.19 -14.23 -7.71
CA PHE A 47 -18.60 -13.82 -8.96
C PHE A 47 -17.12 -14.22 -9.02
N GLN A 48 -16.34 -13.86 -8.02
CA GLN A 48 -14.92 -14.20 -7.95
C GLN A 48 -14.68 -15.71 -7.98
N ALA A 49 -15.49 -16.49 -7.27
CA ALA A 49 -15.43 -17.96 -7.31
C ALA A 49 -15.73 -18.52 -8.71
N SER A 50 -16.68 -17.91 -9.45
CA SER A 50 -17.08 -18.35 -10.79
C SER A 50 -16.02 -18.12 -11.86
N VAL A 51 -15.24 -17.06 -11.76
CA VAL A 51 -14.23 -16.69 -12.78
C VAL A 51 -12.82 -17.22 -12.46
N ARG A 52 -12.58 -17.65 -11.22
CA ARG A 52 -11.25 -18.01 -10.72
C ARG A 52 -10.52 -19.04 -11.58
N GLN A 53 -11.17 -20.12 -11.94
CA GLN A 53 -10.53 -21.19 -12.70
C GLN A 53 -10.17 -20.74 -14.12
N GLU A 54 -11.04 -19.97 -14.76
CA GLU A 54 -10.80 -19.42 -16.09
C GLU A 54 -9.59 -18.47 -16.07
N ASP A 55 -9.59 -17.53 -15.14
CA ASP A 55 -8.53 -16.53 -15.04
C ASP A 55 -7.18 -17.12 -14.64
N GLN A 56 -7.18 -18.11 -13.75
CA GLN A 56 -5.98 -18.87 -13.42
C GLN A 56 -5.44 -19.63 -14.62
N HIS A 57 -6.33 -20.24 -15.43
CA HIS A 57 -5.95 -20.94 -16.65
C HIS A 57 -5.31 -20.00 -17.68
N VAL A 58 -5.82 -18.77 -17.83
CA VAL A 58 -5.22 -17.76 -18.72
C VAL A 58 -3.78 -17.47 -18.35
N ILE A 59 -3.52 -17.17 -17.08
CA ILE A 59 -2.16 -16.85 -16.59
C ILE A 59 -1.21 -18.05 -16.73
N HIS A 60 -1.68 -19.25 -16.35
CA HIS A 60 -0.87 -20.47 -16.50
C HIS A 60 -0.55 -20.77 -17.97
N SER A 61 -1.52 -20.68 -18.87
CA SER A 61 -1.33 -20.91 -20.29
C SER A 61 -0.34 -19.94 -20.93
N LEU A 62 -0.41 -18.65 -20.55
CA LEU A 62 0.57 -17.65 -21.01
C LEU A 62 1.97 -17.96 -20.51
N ASN A 63 2.10 -18.35 -19.26
CA ASN A 63 3.39 -18.73 -18.70
C ASN A 63 3.98 -19.92 -19.48
N THR A 64 3.21 -20.98 -19.66
CA THR A 64 3.62 -22.17 -20.43
C THR A 64 4.01 -21.80 -21.87
N LEU A 65 3.22 -20.99 -22.56
CA LEU A 65 3.51 -20.55 -23.93
C LEU A 65 4.84 -19.80 -24.03
N LEU A 66 5.09 -18.86 -23.13
CA LEU A 66 6.27 -18.00 -23.18
C LEU A 66 7.54 -18.66 -22.62
N THR A 67 7.43 -19.75 -21.85
CA THR A 67 8.58 -20.47 -21.29
C THR A 67 8.86 -21.79 -22.01
N GLU A 68 7.86 -22.70 -22.02
CA GLU A 68 8.06 -24.08 -22.48
C GLU A 68 7.84 -24.24 -23.99
N GLN A 69 7.05 -23.37 -24.59
CA GLN A 69 6.66 -23.45 -26.01
C GLN A 69 7.13 -22.24 -26.83
N SER A 70 8.08 -21.46 -26.30
CA SER A 70 8.56 -20.23 -26.96
C SER A 70 9.04 -20.46 -28.39
N ASP A 71 9.65 -21.62 -28.69
CA ASP A 71 10.14 -21.99 -30.01
C ASP A 71 9.02 -22.28 -31.03
N THR A 72 7.78 -22.47 -30.56
CA THR A 72 6.60 -22.71 -31.41
C THR A 72 5.82 -21.42 -31.70
N LEU A 73 6.16 -20.32 -31.05
CA LEU A 73 5.46 -19.05 -31.18
C LEU A 73 5.86 -18.34 -32.48
N THR A 74 4.85 -17.86 -33.20
CA THR A 74 5.03 -16.99 -34.37
C THR A 74 5.07 -15.52 -33.96
N ALA A 75 5.53 -14.64 -34.84
CA ALA A 75 5.47 -13.19 -34.64
C ALA A 75 4.07 -12.72 -34.24
N ALA A 76 3.02 -13.26 -34.87
CA ALA A 76 1.63 -12.90 -34.56
C ALA A 76 1.20 -13.28 -33.13
N HIS A 77 1.75 -14.35 -32.55
CA HIS A 77 1.54 -14.68 -31.13
C HIS A 77 2.19 -13.63 -30.23
N TYR A 78 3.44 -13.27 -30.50
CA TYR A 78 4.15 -12.23 -29.71
C TYR A 78 3.43 -10.88 -29.79
N ASP A 79 2.97 -10.45 -30.96
CA ASP A 79 2.21 -9.21 -31.15
C ASP A 79 0.88 -9.23 -30.40
N THR A 80 0.21 -10.39 -30.37
CA THR A 80 -1.04 -10.56 -29.65
C THR A 80 -0.81 -10.45 -28.13
N ILE A 81 0.22 -11.12 -27.61
CA ILE A 81 0.56 -11.05 -26.18
C ILE A 81 1.02 -9.63 -25.80
N LEU A 82 1.83 -8.97 -26.65
CA LEU A 82 2.22 -7.57 -26.45
C LEU A 82 1.02 -6.62 -26.38
N LYS A 83 0.02 -6.83 -27.24
CA LYS A 83 -1.23 -6.05 -27.21
C LYS A 83 -1.95 -6.19 -25.87
N TYR A 84 -1.94 -7.36 -25.25
CA TYR A 84 -2.54 -7.58 -23.93
C TYR A 84 -1.68 -7.01 -22.80
N CYS A 85 -0.36 -7.13 -22.88
CA CYS A 85 0.55 -6.45 -21.97
C CYS A 85 0.30 -4.93 -21.98
N ARG A 86 0.08 -4.32 -23.16
CA ARG A 86 -0.33 -2.91 -23.29
C ARG A 86 -1.66 -2.61 -22.61
N LYS A 87 -2.66 -3.48 -22.79
CA LYS A 87 -3.96 -3.30 -22.12
C LYS A 87 -3.84 -3.35 -20.61
N LEU A 88 -3.11 -4.33 -20.05
CA LEU A 88 -2.85 -4.42 -18.61
C LEU A 88 -2.15 -3.17 -18.07
N TYR A 89 -1.14 -2.70 -18.78
CA TYR A 89 -0.40 -1.50 -18.41
C TYR A 89 -1.28 -0.24 -18.38
N TYR A 90 -2.08 -0.01 -19.46
CA TYR A 90 -2.91 1.20 -19.56
C TYR A 90 -4.20 1.14 -18.75
N ALA A 91 -4.70 -0.05 -18.42
CA ALA A 91 -5.83 -0.21 -17.52
C ALA A 91 -5.47 0.08 -16.05
N ASN A 92 -4.21 0.41 -15.76
CA ASN A 92 -3.72 0.52 -14.39
C ASN A 92 -4.07 -0.75 -13.59
N SER A 93 -4.04 -1.90 -14.27
CA SER A 93 -4.36 -3.17 -13.63
C SER A 93 -3.39 -3.37 -12.47
N ASN A 94 -3.90 -3.67 -11.29
CA ASN A 94 -3.11 -3.93 -10.11
C ASN A 94 -2.47 -5.33 -10.19
N GLU A 95 -1.80 -5.62 -11.33
CA GLU A 95 -1.12 -6.88 -11.59
C GLU A 95 0.37 -6.70 -11.95
N PRO A 96 1.14 -5.95 -11.13
CA PRO A 96 2.55 -5.74 -11.40
C PRO A 96 3.36 -7.04 -11.56
N PRO A 97 3.12 -8.13 -10.79
CA PRO A 97 3.85 -9.37 -10.98
C PRO A 97 3.69 -9.96 -12.39
N ILE A 98 2.45 -9.99 -12.90
CA ILE A 98 2.15 -10.50 -14.24
C ILE A 98 2.73 -9.59 -15.32
N LEU A 99 2.59 -8.28 -15.15
CA LEU A 99 3.18 -7.30 -16.08
C LEU A 99 4.70 -7.42 -16.18
N LEU A 100 5.38 -7.61 -15.03
CA LEU A 100 6.83 -7.77 -15.01
C LEU A 100 7.24 -9.06 -15.71
N ASP A 101 6.60 -10.17 -15.39
CA ASP A 101 6.87 -11.48 -16.00
C ASP A 101 6.66 -11.47 -17.52
N LEU A 102 5.51 -10.94 -17.98
CA LEU A 102 5.23 -10.80 -19.42
C LEU A 102 6.24 -9.91 -20.13
N ALA A 103 6.57 -8.75 -19.56
CA ALA A 103 7.53 -7.84 -20.16
C ALA A 103 8.91 -8.49 -20.28
N GLN A 104 9.39 -9.15 -19.22
CA GLN A 104 10.69 -9.83 -19.22
C GLN A 104 10.77 -10.95 -20.25
N LYS A 105 9.70 -11.68 -20.48
CA LYS A 105 9.64 -12.77 -21.48
C LYS A 105 9.51 -12.27 -22.92
N LEU A 106 8.88 -11.10 -23.13
CA LEU A 106 8.73 -10.50 -24.46
C LEU A 106 10.00 -9.75 -24.91
N ILE A 107 10.74 -9.11 -24.01
CA ILE A 107 11.93 -8.32 -24.33
C ILE A 107 12.91 -9.06 -25.27
N PRO A 108 13.34 -10.31 -24.99
CA PRO A 108 14.32 -11.01 -25.86
C PRO A 108 13.84 -11.21 -27.30
N HIS A 109 12.54 -11.33 -27.52
CA HIS A 109 11.99 -11.44 -28.87
C HIS A 109 12.14 -10.14 -29.66
N TYR A 110 11.77 -9.02 -29.07
CA TYR A 110 11.84 -7.70 -29.72
C TYR A 110 13.27 -7.17 -29.80
N GLU A 111 14.19 -7.57 -28.92
CA GLU A 111 15.63 -7.32 -29.05
C GLU A 111 16.21 -7.99 -30.30
N ARG A 112 15.82 -9.24 -30.60
CA ARG A 112 16.27 -9.96 -31.80
C ARG A 112 15.73 -9.32 -33.10
N LEU A 113 14.59 -8.64 -33.04
CA LEU A 113 13.99 -7.93 -34.17
C LEU A 113 14.50 -6.50 -34.33
N ASP A 114 15.28 -6.01 -33.38
CA ASP A 114 15.69 -4.60 -33.29
C ASP A 114 14.50 -3.62 -33.31
N ASP A 115 13.37 -4.05 -32.71
CA ASP A 115 12.14 -3.26 -32.68
C ASP A 115 12.14 -2.31 -31.48
N THR A 116 12.83 -1.20 -31.70
CA THR A 116 13.06 -0.16 -30.68
C THR A 116 11.75 0.36 -30.04
N GLU A 117 10.69 0.56 -30.82
CA GLU A 117 9.45 1.14 -30.28
C GLU A 117 8.69 0.20 -29.34
N ASN A 118 8.67 -1.09 -29.65
CA ASN A 118 8.09 -2.10 -28.76
C ASN A 118 9.00 -2.33 -27.55
N LEU A 119 10.32 -2.28 -27.70
CA LEU A 119 11.27 -2.35 -26.59
C LEU A 119 11.12 -1.18 -25.61
N LEU A 120 10.96 0.04 -26.09
CA LEU A 120 10.70 1.20 -25.23
C LEU A 120 9.48 1.00 -24.35
N PHE A 121 8.38 0.49 -24.94
CA PHE A 121 7.19 0.15 -24.16
C PHE A 121 7.49 -0.94 -23.12
N LEU A 122 8.11 -2.04 -23.53
CA LEU A 122 8.38 -3.18 -22.65
C LEU A 122 9.32 -2.82 -21.49
N TYR A 123 10.39 -2.06 -21.75
CA TYR A 123 11.25 -1.55 -20.69
C TYR A 123 10.51 -0.58 -19.76
N CYS A 124 9.66 0.31 -20.30
CA CYS A 124 8.85 1.20 -19.48
C CYS A 124 7.84 0.41 -18.63
N CYS A 125 7.21 -0.61 -19.20
CA CYS A 125 6.28 -1.51 -18.52
C CYS A 125 6.98 -2.30 -17.39
N ALA A 126 8.14 -2.90 -17.68
CA ALA A 126 8.93 -3.60 -16.67
C ALA A 126 9.43 -2.66 -15.57
N GLY A 127 9.84 -1.44 -15.92
CA GLY A 127 10.22 -0.40 -14.98
C GLY A 127 9.06 0.00 -14.06
N TYR A 128 7.86 0.18 -14.60
CA TYR A 128 6.65 0.47 -13.84
C TYR A 128 6.29 -0.69 -12.90
N ALA A 129 6.19 -1.91 -13.44
CA ALA A 129 5.82 -3.08 -12.66
C ALA A 129 6.81 -3.34 -11.51
N SER A 130 8.12 -3.31 -11.80
CA SER A 130 9.14 -3.45 -10.77
C SER A 130 9.12 -2.31 -9.76
N SER A 131 8.73 -1.10 -10.14
CA SER A 131 8.58 0.02 -9.20
C SER A 131 7.48 -0.22 -8.16
N GLN A 132 6.36 -0.78 -8.58
CA GLN A 132 5.29 -1.15 -7.66
C GLN A 132 5.72 -2.28 -6.71
N LEU A 133 6.42 -3.28 -7.24
CA LEU A 133 6.91 -4.43 -6.47
C LEU A 133 8.05 -4.09 -5.51
N SER A 134 8.90 -3.12 -5.85
CA SER A 134 10.06 -2.72 -5.03
C SER A 134 9.68 -2.19 -3.64
N ARG A 135 8.44 -1.79 -3.47
CA ARG A 135 7.85 -1.35 -2.20
C ARG A 135 7.65 -2.51 -1.24
N ILE A 136 7.38 -3.69 -1.78
CA ILE A 136 7.17 -4.92 -1.02
C ILE A 136 8.51 -5.68 -0.93
N ASP A 137 9.08 -6.04 -2.08
CA ASP A 137 10.37 -6.74 -2.21
C ASP A 137 11.50 -5.74 -2.51
N SER A 138 12.03 -5.13 -1.46
CA SER A 138 13.14 -4.17 -1.58
C SER A 138 14.48 -4.83 -1.95
N GLY A 139 14.61 -6.15 -1.83
CA GLY A 139 15.85 -6.89 -2.09
C GLY A 139 16.09 -7.16 -3.57
N ASN A 140 15.18 -7.92 -4.18
CA ASN A 140 15.38 -8.47 -5.54
C ASN A 140 14.93 -7.51 -6.64
N VAL A 141 13.82 -6.79 -6.43
CA VAL A 141 13.15 -6.02 -7.48
C VAL A 141 13.57 -4.56 -7.52
N ARG A 142 14.13 -4.04 -6.41
CA ARG A 142 14.52 -2.63 -6.29
C ARG A 142 15.45 -2.15 -7.40
N LYS A 143 16.43 -2.95 -7.78
CA LYS A 143 17.40 -2.61 -8.83
C LYS A 143 16.82 -2.69 -10.25
N LEU A 144 15.76 -3.48 -10.43
CA LEU A 144 15.14 -3.68 -11.75
C LEU A 144 14.47 -2.39 -12.24
N SER A 145 13.84 -1.62 -11.38
CA SER A 145 13.19 -0.34 -11.75
C SER A 145 14.20 0.63 -12.36
N SER A 146 15.34 0.81 -11.67
CA SER A 146 16.42 1.66 -12.17
C SER A 146 17.00 1.12 -13.49
N TYR A 147 17.22 -0.19 -13.58
CA TYR A 147 17.75 -0.83 -14.77
C TYR A 147 16.87 -0.59 -16.00
N TYR A 148 15.58 -0.92 -15.91
CA TYR A 148 14.66 -0.81 -17.04
C TYR A 148 14.42 0.65 -17.45
N TYR A 149 14.21 1.56 -16.50
CA TYR A 149 14.05 2.97 -16.85
C TYR A 149 15.33 3.60 -17.43
N LYS A 150 16.52 3.19 -16.97
CA LYS A 150 17.80 3.62 -17.61
C LYS A 150 17.93 3.06 -19.03
N LYS A 151 17.42 1.83 -19.30
CA LYS A 151 17.33 1.30 -20.67
C LYS A 151 16.41 2.17 -21.55
N VAL A 152 15.27 2.63 -21.06
CA VAL A 152 14.39 3.55 -21.81
C VAL A 152 15.13 4.86 -22.12
N ILE A 153 15.81 5.46 -21.12
CA ILE A 153 16.54 6.74 -21.31
C ILE A 153 17.70 6.60 -22.30
N SER A 154 18.31 5.41 -22.43
CA SER A 154 19.43 5.22 -23.39
C SER A 154 19.04 5.51 -24.85
N TYR A 155 17.76 5.47 -25.19
CA TYR A 155 17.22 5.80 -26.51
C TYR A 155 16.87 7.29 -26.71
N ARG A 156 17.22 8.17 -25.76
CA ARG A 156 16.84 9.60 -25.81
C ARG A 156 17.37 10.36 -27.03
N ASP A 157 18.51 9.95 -27.57
CA ASP A 157 19.12 10.58 -28.75
C ASP A 157 18.39 10.21 -30.04
N GLU A 158 17.61 9.12 -30.02
CA GLU A 158 16.81 8.63 -31.16
C GLU A 158 15.37 9.16 -31.18
N ILE A 159 15.02 10.06 -30.28
CA ILE A 159 13.63 10.54 -30.08
C ILE A 159 12.95 11.08 -31.33
N ASP A 160 13.73 11.57 -32.29
CA ASP A 160 13.22 12.11 -33.56
C ASP A 160 12.93 11.02 -34.60
N THR A 161 13.47 9.83 -34.42
CA THR A 161 13.31 8.71 -35.37
C THR A 161 12.03 7.94 -35.15
N PHE A 162 11.41 8.04 -33.97
CA PHE A 162 10.21 7.27 -33.62
C PHE A 162 9.00 7.66 -34.45
N GLN A 163 8.41 6.65 -35.08
CA GLN A 163 7.20 6.77 -35.88
C GLN A 163 5.97 7.03 -35.01
N ASN A 164 5.88 6.31 -33.87
CA ASN A 164 4.78 6.44 -32.94
C ASN A 164 5.05 7.57 -31.93
N PRO A 165 4.22 8.63 -31.88
CA PRO A 165 4.40 9.69 -30.89
C PRO A 165 4.43 9.24 -29.43
N VAL A 166 3.71 8.14 -29.11
CA VAL A 166 3.65 7.58 -27.75
C VAL A 166 5.01 7.02 -27.33
N SER A 167 5.84 6.54 -28.26
CA SER A 167 7.18 6.03 -27.96
C SER A 167 8.07 7.10 -27.32
N ARG A 168 7.88 8.37 -27.69
CA ARG A 168 8.57 9.52 -27.09
C ARG A 168 8.17 9.73 -25.61
N ASP A 169 6.89 9.50 -25.29
CA ASP A 169 6.39 9.67 -23.93
C ASP A 169 7.10 8.75 -22.94
N TYR A 170 7.44 7.52 -23.35
CA TYR A 170 8.10 6.55 -22.46
C TYR A 170 9.44 7.06 -21.94
N ILE A 171 10.20 7.80 -22.76
CA ILE A 171 11.47 8.39 -22.33
C ILE A 171 11.23 9.39 -21.20
N PHE A 172 10.24 10.28 -21.35
CA PHE A 172 9.93 11.28 -20.32
C PHE A 172 9.23 10.68 -19.10
N ILE A 173 8.47 9.60 -19.27
CA ILE A 173 7.93 8.79 -18.15
C ILE A 173 9.10 8.19 -17.34
N ALA A 174 10.11 7.64 -18.02
CA ALA A 174 11.29 7.09 -17.34
C ALA A 174 12.07 8.16 -16.56
N TYR A 175 12.33 9.32 -17.15
CA TYR A 175 12.93 10.45 -16.42
C TYR A 175 12.08 10.86 -15.21
N ASN A 176 10.75 11.03 -15.40
CA ASN A 176 9.86 11.41 -14.32
C ASN A 176 9.92 10.41 -13.16
N ASN A 177 9.85 9.12 -13.46
CA ASN A 177 9.83 8.09 -12.41
C ASN A 177 11.18 7.95 -11.70
N LEU A 178 12.30 8.01 -12.44
CA LEU A 178 13.63 7.95 -11.86
C LEU A 178 13.91 9.16 -10.96
N ILE A 179 13.64 10.38 -11.45
CA ILE A 179 13.96 11.61 -10.71
C ILE A 179 13.01 11.81 -9.52
N ARG A 180 11.71 11.63 -9.73
CA ARG A 180 10.69 11.92 -8.74
C ARG A 180 10.61 10.88 -7.63
N ILE A 181 10.68 9.60 -8.00
CA ILE A 181 10.45 8.48 -7.09
C ILE A 181 11.77 7.78 -6.73
N GLY A 182 12.70 7.72 -7.67
CA GLY A 182 13.87 6.85 -7.60
C GLY A 182 14.75 7.07 -6.38
N THR A 183 14.94 8.30 -5.92
CA THR A 183 15.73 8.61 -4.72
C THR A 183 15.00 8.13 -3.47
N ARG A 184 13.73 8.48 -3.30
CA ARG A 184 12.91 8.08 -2.14
C ARG A 184 12.73 6.56 -2.06
N ALA A 185 12.52 5.90 -3.20
CA ALA A 185 12.44 4.45 -3.29
C ALA A 185 13.81 3.75 -3.22
N GLY A 186 14.90 4.52 -3.22
CA GLY A 186 16.28 4.02 -3.18
C GLY A 186 16.71 3.25 -4.43
N TRP A 187 16.15 3.55 -5.58
CA TRP A 187 16.59 3.01 -6.88
C TRP A 187 17.81 3.74 -7.41
N LEU A 188 17.95 5.01 -7.03
CA LEU A 188 19.05 5.91 -7.40
C LEU A 188 19.67 6.52 -6.16
N THR A 189 20.95 6.87 -6.26
CA THR A 189 21.56 7.83 -5.35
C THR A 189 21.03 9.23 -5.63
N LEU A 190 21.21 10.15 -4.69
CA LEU A 190 20.84 11.54 -4.88
C LEU A 190 21.63 12.19 -6.02
N GLU A 191 22.93 11.84 -6.17
CA GLU A 191 23.81 12.30 -7.24
C GLU A 191 23.33 11.85 -8.62
N GLU A 192 22.90 10.59 -8.74
CA GLU A 192 22.34 10.07 -10.00
C GLU A 192 21.04 10.81 -10.36
N SER A 193 20.16 11.02 -9.38
CA SER A 193 18.90 11.77 -9.57
C SER A 193 19.17 13.22 -9.98
N TYR A 194 20.15 13.87 -9.35
CA TYR A 194 20.59 15.22 -9.70
C TYR A 194 21.10 15.30 -11.14
N SER A 195 21.98 14.38 -11.53
CA SER A 195 22.53 14.33 -12.89
C SER A 195 21.43 14.17 -13.95
N LEU A 196 20.45 13.28 -13.69
CA LEU A 196 19.29 13.10 -14.58
C LEU A 196 18.40 14.35 -14.62
N CYS A 197 18.21 15.04 -13.48
CA CYS A 197 17.45 16.28 -13.43
C CYS A 197 18.12 17.41 -14.24
N GLN A 198 19.43 17.55 -14.14
CA GLN A 198 20.20 18.52 -14.93
C GLN A 198 20.14 18.19 -16.44
N GLU A 199 20.28 16.92 -16.80
CA GLU A 199 20.17 16.47 -18.19
C GLU A 199 18.78 16.79 -18.75
N LEU A 200 17.70 16.40 -18.03
CA LEU A 200 16.33 16.71 -18.44
C LEU A 200 16.08 18.20 -18.58
N TYR A 201 16.61 19.02 -17.65
CA TYR A 201 16.51 20.47 -17.73
C TYR A 201 17.23 21.01 -18.95
N SER A 202 18.42 20.51 -19.27
CA SER A 202 19.18 20.87 -20.48
C SER A 202 18.42 20.50 -21.77
N ILE A 203 17.87 19.28 -21.85
CA ILE A 203 17.05 18.84 -22.99
C ILE A 203 15.87 19.80 -23.20
N ARG A 204 15.16 20.15 -22.13
CA ARG A 204 14.03 21.08 -22.17
C ARG A 204 14.38 22.48 -22.67
N CYS A 205 15.60 22.93 -22.44
CA CYS A 205 16.08 24.24 -22.90
C CYS A 205 16.43 24.27 -24.41
N GLN A 206 16.56 23.14 -25.07
CA GLN A 206 16.90 23.07 -26.49
C GLN A 206 15.76 23.56 -27.39
N LYS A 207 16.13 24.23 -28.49
CA LYS A 207 15.16 24.76 -29.47
C LYS A 207 14.26 23.65 -30.06
N LYS A 208 14.83 22.48 -30.30
CA LYS A 208 14.20 21.25 -30.79
C LYS A 208 13.07 20.80 -29.87
N PHE A 209 13.26 20.82 -28.55
CA PHE A 209 12.29 20.40 -27.56
C PHE A 209 11.02 21.28 -27.58
N ARG A 210 11.15 22.57 -27.85
CA ARG A 210 10.00 23.50 -27.94
C ARG A 210 9.02 23.15 -29.09
N GLN A 211 9.46 22.37 -30.08
CA GLN A 211 8.60 21.87 -31.13
C GLN A 211 7.73 20.69 -30.65
N PHE A 212 8.29 19.83 -29.80
CA PHE A 212 7.51 18.74 -29.16
C PHE A 212 6.46 19.29 -28.20
N ASP A 213 6.75 20.35 -27.47
CA ASP A 213 5.82 21.03 -26.57
C ASP A 213 4.49 21.40 -27.23
N LYS A 214 4.52 21.77 -28.49
CA LYS A 214 3.34 22.18 -29.25
C LYS A 214 2.51 20.99 -29.75
N SER A 215 3.15 19.88 -30.03
CA SER A 215 2.51 18.68 -30.61
C SER A 215 2.06 17.66 -29.55
N ASN A 216 2.66 17.66 -28.37
CA ASN A 216 2.34 16.73 -27.28
C ASN A 216 2.42 17.41 -25.90
N PRO A 217 1.31 17.89 -25.33
CA PRO A 217 1.28 18.58 -24.04
C PRO A 217 1.64 17.70 -22.85
N ARG A 218 1.65 16.38 -23.01
CA ARG A 218 2.02 15.42 -21.94
C ARG A 218 3.51 15.52 -21.59
N ILE A 219 4.39 15.68 -22.59
CA ILE A 219 5.84 15.76 -22.38
C ILE A 219 6.25 16.93 -21.48
N PRO A 220 5.80 18.20 -21.72
CA PRO A 220 6.07 19.30 -20.80
C PRO A 220 5.59 19.04 -19.37
N SER A 221 4.43 18.41 -19.22
CA SER A 221 3.89 18.05 -17.91
C SER A 221 4.78 17.05 -17.19
N LEU A 222 5.23 15.98 -17.87
CA LEU A 222 6.16 14.98 -17.29
C LEU A 222 7.48 15.60 -16.88
N CYS A 223 8.08 16.46 -17.73
CA CYS A 223 9.30 17.18 -17.40
C CYS A 223 9.12 18.08 -16.19
N LYS A 224 7.98 18.80 -16.12
CA LYS A 224 7.65 19.63 -14.97
C LYS A 224 7.56 18.78 -13.69
N LYS A 225 6.80 17.70 -13.74
CA LYS A 225 6.61 16.78 -12.59
C LYS A 225 7.94 16.18 -12.11
N ALA A 226 8.83 15.79 -13.03
CA ALA A 226 10.15 15.27 -12.69
C ALA A 226 11.00 16.28 -11.93
N ILE A 227 11.09 17.52 -12.47
CA ILE A 227 11.85 18.59 -11.85
C ILE A 227 11.23 18.97 -10.49
N ASP A 228 9.90 19.08 -10.40
CA ASP A 228 9.20 19.32 -9.14
C ASP A 228 9.50 18.24 -8.11
N GLY A 229 9.57 16.98 -8.53
CA GLY A 229 9.92 15.87 -7.66
C GLY A 229 11.33 15.99 -7.08
N PHE A 230 12.32 16.40 -7.89
CA PHE A 230 13.67 16.63 -7.37
C PHE A 230 13.73 17.80 -6.37
N LEU A 231 13.03 18.88 -6.68
CA LEU A 231 12.93 20.02 -5.78
C LEU A 231 12.18 19.68 -4.48
N ASN A 232 11.17 18.82 -4.56
CA ASN A 232 10.48 18.31 -3.36
C ASN A 232 11.41 17.45 -2.49
N ASN A 233 12.30 16.66 -3.08
CA ASN A 233 13.30 15.91 -2.33
C ASN A 233 14.23 16.84 -1.54
N ASP A 234 14.60 18.01 -2.07
CA ASP A 234 15.34 19.03 -1.32
C ASP A 234 14.49 19.58 -0.15
N CYS A 235 13.20 19.81 -0.37
CA CYS A 235 12.32 20.25 0.70
C CYS A 235 12.14 19.21 1.81
N LEU A 236 12.08 17.92 1.45
CA LEU A 236 11.89 16.79 2.36
C LEU A 236 13.21 16.26 2.93
N ALA A 237 14.35 16.85 2.56
CA ALA A 237 15.68 16.31 2.90
C ALA A 237 15.86 16.02 4.38
N ASP A 238 15.42 16.91 5.26
CA ASP A 238 15.53 16.74 6.72
C ASP A 238 14.63 15.61 7.24
N LEU A 239 13.47 15.36 6.61
CA LEU A 239 12.53 14.31 7.01
C LEU A 239 12.95 12.93 6.48
N GLU A 240 13.53 12.89 5.28
CA GLU A 240 13.90 11.66 4.58
C GLU A 240 15.38 11.29 4.77
N GLY A 241 16.15 12.12 5.47
CA GLY A 241 17.57 11.87 5.74
C GLY A 241 18.48 12.06 4.53
N PHE A 242 18.11 12.89 3.55
CA PHE A 242 18.94 13.20 2.38
C PHE A 242 19.97 14.29 2.69
N SER A 243 21.18 14.14 2.15
CA SER A 243 22.24 15.13 2.28
C SER A 243 22.52 15.79 0.92
N PHE A 244 21.92 16.96 0.69
CA PHE A 244 22.18 17.77 -0.51
C PHE A 244 23.55 18.44 -0.41
N THR A 245 24.34 18.33 -1.50
CA THR A 245 25.58 19.11 -1.62
C THR A 245 25.26 20.58 -1.88
N GLU A 246 26.21 21.48 -1.61
CA GLU A 246 26.05 22.93 -1.87
C GLU A 246 25.63 23.20 -3.32
N ASN A 247 26.23 22.51 -4.29
CA ASN A 247 25.88 22.67 -5.71
C ASN A 247 24.46 22.25 -6.04
N MET A 248 23.99 21.14 -5.45
CA MET A 248 22.60 20.67 -5.61
C MET A 248 21.63 21.67 -5.01
N HIS A 249 21.94 22.16 -3.81
CA HIS A 249 21.12 23.12 -3.10
C HIS A 249 21.03 24.45 -3.87
N GLN A 250 22.13 24.98 -4.36
CA GLN A 250 22.16 26.20 -5.21
C GLN A 250 21.38 26.03 -6.52
N PHE A 251 21.41 24.85 -7.13
CA PHE A 251 20.55 24.51 -8.26
C PHE A 251 19.07 24.58 -7.88
N CYS A 252 18.69 23.98 -6.76
CA CYS A 252 17.31 24.01 -6.25
C CYS A 252 16.85 25.43 -5.95
N ILE A 253 17.66 26.25 -5.28
CA ILE A 253 17.38 27.67 -4.99
C ILE A 253 17.11 28.45 -6.28
N THR A 254 18.01 28.34 -7.24
CA THR A 254 17.93 29.12 -8.51
C THR A 254 16.65 28.73 -9.27
N LEU A 255 16.39 27.45 -9.36
CA LEU A 255 15.28 26.94 -10.14
C LEU A 255 13.92 27.21 -9.46
N SER A 256 13.83 27.06 -8.15
CA SER A 256 12.61 27.32 -7.38
C SER A 256 12.20 28.78 -7.41
N LYS A 257 13.15 29.72 -7.24
CA LYS A 257 12.88 31.16 -7.35
C LYS A 257 12.38 31.56 -8.75
N LYS A 258 12.99 31.00 -9.81
CA LYS A 258 12.54 31.21 -11.18
C LYS A 258 11.12 30.68 -11.41
N ARG A 259 10.85 29.46 -10.95
CA ARG A 259 9.54 28.81 -11.13
C ARG A 259 8.44 29.50 -10.35
N PHE A 260 8.69 29.88 -9.12
CA PHE A 260 7.70 30.62 -8.33
C PHE A 260 7.29 31.92 -9.04
N LYS A 261 8.25 32.66 -9.58
CA LYS A 261 7.98 33.88 -10.36
C LYS A 261 7.12 33.59 -11.61
N GLU A 262 7.44 32.54 -12.36
CA GLU A 262 6.68 32.12 -13.54
C GLU A 262 5.25 31.66 -13.19
N ASP A 263 5.10 30.81 -12.19
CA ASP A 263 3.80 30.30 -11.76
C ASP A 263 2.94 31.41 -11.15
N ARG A 264 3.54 32.32 -10.36
CA ARG A 264 2.84 33.47 -9.76
C ARG A 264 2.30 34.42 -10.80
N THR A 265 3.00 34.57 -11.92
CA THR A 265 2.55 35.44 -13.03
C THR A 265 1.37 34.84 -13.80
N LYS A 266 1.28 33.51 -13.88
CA LYS A 266 0.24 32.80 -14.62
C LYS A 266 -0.99 32.50 -13.78
N ALA A 267 -0.84 32.41 -12.45
CA ALA A 267 -1.91 32.02 -11.55
C ALA A 267 -2.91 33.16 -11.30
N LYS A 268 -4.21 32.84 -11.22
CA LYS A 268 -5.29 33.81 -10.91
C LYS A 268 -5.10 34.46 -9.55
N SER A 269 -4.58 33.72 -8.57
CA SER A 269 -4.24 34.23 -7.24
C SER A 269 -3.05 33.44 -6.67
N PHE A 270 -2.56 33.86 -5.50
CA PHE A 270 -1.52 33.14 -4.77
C PHE A 270 -1.92 31.68 -4.50
N TYR A 271 -3.14 31.42 -4.11
CA TYR A 271 -3.65 30.10 -3.78
C TYR A 271 -3.86 29.16 -4.99
N HIS A 272 -3.85 29.71 -6.21
CA HIS A 272 -3.86 28.92 -7.45
C HIS A 272 -2.46 28.51 -7.91
N CYS A 273 -1.40 29.04 -7.30
CA CYS A 273 -0.04 28.55 -7.58
C CYS A 273 0.09 27.05 -7.22
N PRO A 274 0.96 26.28 -7.87
CA PRO A 274 1.28 24.92 -7.44
C PRO A 274 1.89 24.90 -6.04
N ALA A 275 1.44 23.96 -5.20
CA ALA A 275 1.91 23.87 -3.82
C ALA A 275 3.44 23.62 -3.76
N SER A 276 3.97 22.76 -4.63
CA SER A 276 5.40 22.49 -4.72
C SER A 276 6.24 23.76 -4.85
N THR A 277 5.85 24.67 -5.75
CA THR A 277 6.60 25.91 -5.98
C THR A 277 6.47 26.91 -4.83
N VAL A 278 5.30 26.95 -4.17
CA VAL A 278 5.07 27.83 -3.01
C VAL A 278 5.90 27.36 -1.81
N PHE A 279 5.82 26.09 -1.45
CA PHE A 279 6.55 25.54 -0.31
C PHE A 279 8.06 25.66 -0.48
N GLN A 280 8.59 25.32 -1.66
CA GLN A 280 10.03 25.45 -1.97
C GLN A 280 10.50 26.89 -1.87
N TYR A 281 9.72 27.83 -2.41
CA TYR A 281 10.10 29.25 -2.39
C TYR A 281 10.19 29.81 -0.97
N TYR A 282 9.17 29.57 -0.13
CA TYR A 282 9.18 30.09 1.23
C TYR A 282 10.17 29.37 2.15
N LYS A 283 10.43 28.06 1.93
CA LYS A 283 11.54 27.37 2.58
C LYS A 283 12.86 28.09 2.31
N ILE A 284 13.16 28.37 1.04
CA ILE A 284 14.39 29.03 0.63
C ILE A 284 14.51 30.43 1.26
N LEU A 285 13.45 31.22 1.29
CA LEU A 285 13.47 32.55 1.92
C LEU A 285 13.79 32.47 3.41
N ALA A 286 13.27 31.46 4.10
CA ALA A 286 13.56 31.24 5.51
C ALA A 286 14.99 30.77 5.74
N GLU A 287 15.52 29.88 4.90
CA GLU A 287 16.91 29.39 4.96
C GLU A 287 17.93 30.49 4.68
N GLU A 288 17.64 31.38 3.76
CA GLU A 288 18.49 32.55 3.46
C GLU A 288 18.36 33.68 4.51
N GLY A 289 17.44 33.53 5.48
CA GLY A 289 17.19 34.55 6.51
C GLY A 289 16.46 35.79 5.97
N SER A 290 15.86 35.71 4.78
CA SER A 290 15.06 36.81 4.19
C SER A 290 13.73 36.99 4.94
N ILE A 291 13.20 35.92 5.52
CA ILE A 291 12.07 35.89 6.44
C ILE A 291 12.39 34.93 7.60
N SER A 292 11.66 35.02 8.71
CA SER A 292 11.78 34.05 9.80
C SER A 292 11.04 32.74 9.46
N TRP A 293 11.37 31.64 10.13
CA TRP A 293 10.62 30.39 10.03
C TRP A 293 9.18 30.54 10.50
N GLU A 294 8.92 31.41 11.48
CA GLU A 294 7.59 31.78 11.94
C GLU A 294 6.76 32.40 10.82
N GLU A 295 7.30 33.41 10.14
CA GLU A 295 6.64 34.05 9.00
C GLU A 295 6.40 33.08 7.84
N ALA A 296 7.40 32.22 7.53
CA ALA A 296 7.23 31.18 6.51
C ALA A 296 6.08 30.23 6.86
N CYS A 297 6.03 29.76 8.12
CA CYS A 297 4.97 28.86 8.58
C CYS A 297 3.58 29.53 8.55
N GLU A 298 3.45 30.81 8.92
CA GLU A 298 2.18 31.52 8.86
C GLU A 298 1.67 31.65 7.42
N ILE A 299 2.54 32.01 6.48
CA ILE A 299 2.19 32.15 5.06
C ILE A 299 1.80 30.79 4.46
N LEU A 300 2.56 29.74 4.76
CA LEU A 300 2.34 28.39 4.21
C LEU A 300 1.11 27.73 4.83
N ASP A 301 0.83 27.99 6.11
CA ASP A 301 -0.36 27.53 6.79
C ASP A 301 -1.63 28.15 6.16
N ASP A 302 -1.65 29.47 6.00
CA ASP A 302 -2.75 30.17 5.31
C ASP A 302 -2.92 29.68 3.85
N TYR A 303 -1.81 29.47 3.14
CA TYR A 303 -1.84 28.90 1.81
C TYR A 303 -2.43 27.48 1.81
N TYR A 304 -1.99 26.61 2.72
CA TYR A 304 -2.39 25.21 2.78
C TYR A 304 -3.90 25.06 3.00
N PHE A 305 -4.45 25.72 4.03
CA PHE A 305 -5.87 25.65 4.34
C PHE A 305 -6.78 26.30 3.30
N LYS A 306 -6.30 27.34 2.60
CA LYS A 306 -7.06 27.95 1.50
C LYS A 306 -6.94 27.16 0.20
N LYS A 307 -5.81 26.54 -0.04
CA LYS A 307 -5.58 25.68 -1.19
C LYS A 307 -6.41 24.40 -1.11
N GLU A 308 -6.51 23.79 0.07
CA GLU A 308 -7.32 22.61 0.32
C GLU A 308 -8.76 22.81 -0.18
N LYS A 309 -9.37 23.96 0.11
CA LYS A 309 -10.73 24.33 -0.36
C LYS A 309 -10.86 24.52 -1.87
N LEU A 310 -9.76 24.60 -2.59
CA LEU A 310 -9.71 24.76 -4.05
C LEU A 310 -9.39 23.45 -4.78
N LEU A 311 -9.12 22.37 -4.06
CA LEU A 311 -8.88 21.06 -4.66
C LEU A 311 -10.17 20.52 -5.28
N SER A 312 -10.03 19.77 -6.36
CA SER A 312 -11.16 19.09 -6.99
C SER A 312 -11.67 17.95 -6.12
N GLU A 313 -12.89 17.51 -6.34
CA GLU A 313 -13.46 16.33 -5.67
C GLU A 313 -12.83 15.02 -6.18
N GLU A 314 -12.21 15.04 -7.37
CA GLU A 314 -11.53 13.88 -7.94
C GLU A 314 -10.15 13.69 -7.29
N ILE A 315 -9.99 12.57 -6.58
CA ILE A 315 -8.77 12.25 -5.83
C ILE A 315 -7.73 11.67 -6.78
N ASP A 316 -6.60 12.33 -6.88
CA ASP A 316 -5.45 11.91 -7.66
C ASP A 316 -4.14 11.94 -6.85
N PHE A 317 -3.02 11.66 -7.53
CA PHE A 317 -1.71 11.69 -6.89
C PHE A 317 -1.30 13.10 -6.39
N ASP A 318 -1.80 14.16 -6.99
CA ASP A 318 -1.49 15.53 -6.57
C ASP A 318 -2.19 15.86 -5.23
N HIS A 319 -3.39 15.27 -4.97
CA HIS A 319 -4.04 15.31 -3.65
C HIS A 319 -3.24 14.56 -2.60
N LEU A 320 -2.74 13.36 -2.91
CA LEU A 320 -1.89 12.61 -2.01
C LEU A 320 -0.65 13.41 -1.60
N THR A 321 0.07 13.96 -2.59
CA THR A 321 1.23 14.82 -2.34
C THR A 321 0.84 16.02 -1.46
N PHE A 322 -0.33 16.62 -1.71
CA PHE A 322 -0.80 17.75 -0.94
C PHE A 322 -1.08 17.39 0.54
N TYR A 323 -1.89 16.38 0.78
CA TYR A 323 -2.29 16.01 2.15
C TYR A 323 -1.19 15.32 2.95
N VAL A 324 -0.22 14.68 2.29
CA VAL A 324 0.86 13.97 2.96
C VAL A 324 2.15 14.80 2.95
N ASP A 325 2.78 14.99 1.78
CA ASP A 325 4.10 15.60 1.71
C ASP A 325 4.10 17.04 2.22
N PHE A 326 3.11 17.87 1.83
CA PHE A 326 3.08 19.25 2.26
C PHE A 326 2.64 19.43 3.71
N ALA A 327 1.79 18.56 4.25
CA ALA A 327 1.51 18.53 5.68
C ALA A 327 2.77 18.19 6.49
N MET A 328 3.53 17.18 6.06
CA MET A 328 4.78 16.80 6.71
C MET A 328 5.85 17.89 6.61
N LEU A 329 5.91 18.62 5.49
CA LEU A 329 6.78 19.80 5.36
C LEU A 329 6.41 20.91 6.34
N LEU A 330 5.13 21.22 6.51
CA LEU A 330 4.67 22.19 7.51
C LEU A 330 5.07 21.77 8.92
N ILE A 331 4.93 20.49 9.25
CA ILE A 331 5.36 19.95 10.54
C ILE A 331 6.88 20.11 10.73
N SER A 332 7.67 19.79 9.69
CA SER A 332 9.13 19.98 9.71
C SER A 332 9.51 21.44 9.93
N PHE A 333 8.85 22.38 9.21
CA PHE A 333 9.13 23.81 9.34
C PHE A 333 8.72 24.35 10.71
N LEU A 334 7.59 23.87 11.29
CA LEU A 334 7.21 24.20 12.65
C LEU A 334 8.29 23.83 13.68
N ASN A 335 9.01 22.72 13.46
CA ASN A 335 10.10 22.33 14.36
C ASN A 335 11.28 23.30 14.33
N LYS A 336 11.47 24.03 13.23
CA LYS A 336 12.52 25.07 13.08
C LYS A 336 12.12 26.42 13.70
N THR A 337 10.85 26.60 14.10
CA THR A 337 10.37 27.83 14.77
C THR A 337 10.72 27.85 16.25
N SER A 338 10.67 29.03 16.85
CA SER A 338 10.77 29.25 18.31
C SER A 338 9.44 29.10 19.05
N LEU A 339 8.37 28.69 18.36
CA LEU A 339 7.04 28.55 18.94
C LEU A 339 7.04 27.55 20.12
N PRO A 340 6.25 27.82 21.18
CA PRO A 340 6.06 26.87 22.28
C PRO A 340 5.56 25.50 21.79
N ALA A 341 6.02 24.42 22.45
CA ALA A 341 5.66 23.04 22.08
C ALA A 341 4.14 22.82 22.02
N SER A 342 3.37 23.42 22.92
CA SER A 342 1.90 23.35 22.90
C SER A 342 1.26 23.94 21.63
N LYS A 343 1.79 25.04 21.12
CA LYS A 343 1.31 25.65 19.87
C LYS A 343 1.70 24.80 18.66
N LYS A 344 2.93 24.26 18.64
CA LYS A 344 3.36 23.32 17.60
C LYS A 344 2.45 22.10 17.57
N LYS A 345 2.23 21.46 18.72
CA LYS A 345 1.33 20.30 18.86
C LYS A 345 -0.10 20.60 18.35
N ALA A 346 -0.66 21.74 18.73
CA ALA A 346 -2.00 22.14 18.28
C ALA A 346 -2.11 22.24 16.74
N LYS A 347 -1.07 22.79 16.08
CA LYS A 347 -1.03 22.85 14.60
C LYS A 347 -0.88 21.47 13.96
N ILE A 348 -0.03 20.60 14.51
CA ILE A 348 0.13 19.23 14.03
C ILE A 348 -1.19 18.45 14.14
N VAL A 349 -1.95 18.66 15.22
CA VAL A 349 -3.30 18.08 15.37
C VAL A 349 -4.24 18.52 14.26
N GLN A 350 -4.20 19.79 13.82
CA GLN A 350 -5.01 20.25 12.70
C GLN A 350 -4.65 19.53 11.39
N TYR A 351 -3.36 19.37 11.09
CA TYR A 351 -2.92 18.63 9.89
C TYR A 351 -3.30 17.14 9.97
N ARG A 352 -3.17 16.52 11.15
CA ARG A 352 -3.63 15.15 11.39
C ARG A 352 -5.12 14.97 11.13
N LEU A 353 -5.96 15.94 11.54
CA LEU A 353 -7.41 15.92 11.28
C LEU A 353 -7.71 16.01 9.78
N LEU A 354 -7.01 16.88 9.04
CA LEU A 354 -7.15 16.96 7.59
C LEU A 354 -6.74 15.66 6.92
N LEU A 355 -5.63 15.07 7.33
CA LEU A 355 -5.18 13.77 6.84
C LEU A 355 -6.25 12.69 7.10
N LYS A 356 -6.79 12.63 8.32
CA LYS A 356 -7.86 11.70 8.68
C LYS A 356 -9.10 11.88 7.79
N ASN A 357 -9.53 13.13 7.57
CA ASN A 357 -10.67 13.43 6.70
C ASN A 357 -10.38 13.01 5.25
N PHE A 358 -9.18 13.28 4.74
CA PHE A 358 -8.77 12.84 3.41
C PHE A 358 -8.84 11.32 3.28
N LEU A 359 -8.31 10.56 4.26
CA LEU A 359 -8.37 9.10 4.32
C LEU A 359 -9.81 8.58 4.25
N SER A 360 -10.70 9.22 5.00
CA SER A 360 -12.11 8.84 5.08
C SER A 360 -12.86 9.11 3.77
N ASN A 361 -12.40 10.04 2.94
CA ASN A 361 -13.04 10.42 1.68
C ASN A 361 -12.51 9.67 0.45
N CYS A 362 -11.49 8.79 0.57
CA CYS A 362 -11.05 7.93 -0.52
C CYS A 362 -12.13 6.88 -0.81
N GLN A 363 -12.93 7.10 -1.85
CA GLN A 363 -14.14 6.33 -2.12
C GLN A 363 -13.94 5.13 -3.04
N THR A 364 -12.99 5.20 -3.98
CA THR A 364 -12.78 4.12 -4.93
C THR A 364 -11.65 3.19 -4.49
N VAL A 365 -11.76 1.91 -4.85
CA VAL A 365 -10.71 0.90 -4.63
C VAL A 365 -9.41 1.34 -5.31
N LEU A 366 -9.50 1.89 -6.51
CA LEU A 366 -8.35 2.34 -7.29
C LEU A 366 -7.63 3.53 -6.65
N GLU A 367 -8.38 4.50 -6.12
CA GLU A 367 -7.85 5.64 -5.36
C GLU A 367 -7.12 5.18 -4.11
N ARG A 368 -7.70 4.25 -3.35
CA ARG A 368 -7.11 3.68 -2.13
C ARG A 368 -5.78 3.01 -2.41
N TYR A 369 -5.67 2.25 -3.49
CA TYR A 369 -4.40 1.59 -3.85
C TYR A 369 -3.30 2.58 -4.22
N THR A 370 -3.64 3.64 -4.93
CA THR A 370 -2.68 4.70 -5.27
C THR A 370 -2.18 5.45 -4.02
N LEU A 371 -3.03 5.50 -2.99
CA LEU A 371 -2.79 6.27 -1.77
C LEU A 371 -2.02 5.51 -0.69
N CYS A 372 -2.10 4.17 -0.67
CA CYS A 372 -1.59 3.34 0.44
C CYS A 372 -0.15 3.66 0.90
N GLU A 373 0.73 4.07 0.00
CA GLU A 373 2.11 4.42 0.37
C GLU A 373 2.24 5.72 1.15
N GLY A 374 1.63 6.77 0.62
CA GLY A 374 1.72 8.08 1.25
C GLY A 374 1.00 8.11 2.59
N LEU A 375 -0.14 7.42 2.67
CA LEU A 375 -0.88 7.22 3.90
C LEU A 375 -0.04 6.60 4.97
N TYR A 376 0.72 5.61 4.56
CA TYR A 376 1.59 4.86 5.40
C TYR A 376 2.63 5.74 6.06
N PHE A 377 3.36 6.52 5.25
CA PHE A 377 4.38 7.45 5.70
C PHE A 377 3.81 8.46 6.72
N ALA A 378 2.64 9.03 6.44
CA ALA A 378 2.02 10.00 7.34
C ALA A 378 1.40 9.36 8.59
N THR A 379 0.73 8.20 8.46
CA THR A 379 0.02 7.56 9.57
C THR A 379 0.98 7.08 10.65
N PHE A 380 2.14 6.53 10.27
CA PHE A 380 3.13 6.00 11.22
C PHE A 380 4.28 6.96 11.53
N HIS A 381 4.21 8.18 11.03
CA HIS A 381 5.28 9.15 11.30
C HIS A 381 5.30 9.55 12.79
N PRO A 382 6.47 9.49 13.48
CA PRO A 382 6.57 9.78 14.92
C PRO A 382 5.96 11.12 15.30
N LEU A 383 6.20 12.19 14.53
CA LEU A 383 5.66 13.52 14.81
C LEU A 383 4.11 13.58 14.79
N ILE A 384 3.45 12.70 14.04
CA ILE A 384 1.99 12.56 14.07
C ILE A 384 1.58 11.74 15.29
N LEU A 385 2.23 10.59 15.51
CA LEU A 385 1.88 9.68 16.60
C LEU A 385 2.11 10.27 17.99
N GLU A 386 3.12 11.13 18.16
CA GLU A 386 3.40 11.85 19.41
C GLU A 386 2.32 12.89 19.79
N THR A 387 1.44 13.25 18.86
CA THR A 387 0.33 14.19 19.17
C THR A 387 -0.81 13.56 19.96
N PHE A 388 -0.89 12.23 19.98
CA PHE A 388 -1.90 11.53 20.77
C PHE A 388 -1.52 11.48 22.25
N GLU A 389 -2.47 11.82 23.11
CA GLU A 389 -2.34 11.69 24.56
C GLU A 389 -2.94 10.37 25.07
N ASN A 390 -3.92 9.88 24.32
CA ASN A 390 -4.62 8.64 24.65
C ASN A 390 -4.14 7.51 23.71
N PRO A 391 -3.55 6.42 24.23
CA PRO A 391 -3.12 5.29 23.43
C PRO A 391 -4.24 4.64 22.62
N VAL A 392 -5.49 4.63 23.14
CA VAL A 392 -6.65 4.08 22.41
C VAL A 392 -6.98 4.91 21.17
N GLU A 393 -6.96 6.24 21.29
CA GLU A 393 -7.16 7.13 20.13
C GLU A 393 -6.05 6.96 19.09
N LYS A 394 -4.80 6.76 19.55
CA LYS A 394 -3.65 6.49 18.70
C LYS A 394 -3.82 5.17 17.94
N THR A 395 -4.22 4.11 18.64
CA THR A 395 -4.51 2.81 18.03
C THR A 395 -5.66 2.91 17.03
N ASN A 396 -6.76 3.57 17.37
CA ASN A 396 -7.89 3.77 16.48
C ASN A 396 -7.50 4.52 15.20
N PHE A 397 -6.63 5.53 15.30
CA PHE A 397 -6.13 6.25 14.13
C PHE A 397 -5.35 5.31 13.17
N ILE A 398 -4.56 4.40 13.70
CA ILE A 398 -3.83 3.40 12.92
C ILE A 398 -4.79 2.38 12.30
N ILE A 399 -5.74 1.87 13.08
CA ILE A 399 -6.77 0.95 12.60
C ILE A 399 -7.62 1.60 11.50
N ASP A 400 -7.95 2.89 11.61
CA ASP A 400 -8.64 3.64 10.56
C ASP A 400 -7.89 3.60 9.22
N SER A 401 -6.56 3.57 9.23
CA SER A 401 -5.77 3.42 8.00
C SER A 401 -5.94 2.04 7.35
N VAL A 402 -6.07 0.98 8.15
CA VAL A 402 -6.36 -0.39 7.66
C VAL A 402 -7.76 -0.46 7.03
N VAL A 403 -8.76 0.06 7.73
CA VAL A 403 -10.15 0.11 7.22
C VAL A 403 -10.21 0.86 5.90
N SER A 404 -9.51 1.99 5.80
CA SER A 404 -9.49 2.80 4.58
C SER A 404 -8.76 2.13 3.42
N SER A 405 -7.79 1.25 3.71
CA SER A 405 -7.02 0.57 2.67
C SER A 405 -7.68 -0.73 2.19
N HIS A 406 -8.19 -1.56 3.10
CA HIS A 406 -8.75 -2.87 2.75
C HIS A 406 -9.77 -3.37 3.77
N LEU A 407 -11.05 -3.17 3.49
CA LEU A 407 -12.15 -3.58 4.35
C LEU A 407 -12.13 -5.08 4.72
N PRO A 408 -11.84 -6.03 3.79
CA PRO A 408 -11.74 -7.45 4.14
C PRO A 408 -10.66 -7.77 5.18
N THR A 409 -9.51 -7.11 5.17
CA THR A 409 -8.49 -7.27 6.21
C THR A 409 -9.02 -6.78 7.56
N MET A 410 -9.75 -5.67 7.58
CA MET A 410 -10.31 -5.15 8.83
C MET A 410 -11.41 -6.06 9.40
N THR A 411 -12.36 -6.53 8.58
CA THR A 411 -13.40 -7.46 9.03
C THR A 411 -12.81 -8.73 9.61
N HIS A 412 -11.77 -9.27 8.95
CA HIS A 412 -10.99 -10.40 9.45
C HIS A 412 -10.35 -10.10 10.82
N SER A 413 -9.61 -9.00 10.95
CA SER A 413 -8.95 -8.65 12.21
C SER A 413 -9.94 -8.47 13.36
N VAL A 414 -11.13 -7.92 13.09
CA VAL A 414 -12.21 -7.81 14.09
C VAL A 414 -12.75 -9.18 14.46
N MET A 415 -12.98 -10.09 13.49
CA MET A 415 -13.39 -11.45 13.80
C MET A 415 -12.36 -12.19 14.66
N VAL A 416 -11.07 -12.08 14.33
CA VAL A 416 -9.98 -12.64 15.14
C VAL A 416 -10.01 -12.08 16.57
N SER A 417 -10.34 -10.78 16.74
CA SER A 417 -10.42 -10.17 18.07
C SER A 417 -11.57 -10.75 18.92
N TYR A 418 -12.74 -11.00 18.33
CA TYR A 418 -13.86 -11.67 19.03
C TYR A 418 -13.54 -13.10 19.41
N LEU A 419 -12.88 -13.86 18.50
CA LEU A 419 -12.46 -15.24 18.80
C LEU A 419 -11.40 -15.26 19.91
N ALA A 420 -10.42 -14.36 19.87
CA ALA A 420 -9.37 -14.25 20.88
C ALA A 420 -9.94 -13.89 22.26
N GLU A 421 -10.91 -12.97 22.33
CA GLU A 421 -11.59 -12.60 23.56
C GLU A 421 -12.35 -13.78 24.16
N ALA A 422 -13.11 -14.54 23.33
CA ALA A 422 -13.86 -15.70 23.77
C ALA A 422 -12.94 -16.81 24.31
N ILE A 423 -11.86 -17.14 23.60
CA ILE A 423 -10.89 -18.14 24.05
C ILE A 423 -10.20 -17.68 25.34
N LEU A 424 -9.75 -16.43 25.39
CA LEU A 424 -9.00 -15.89 26.53
C LEU A 424 -9.83 -15.86 27.82
N LYS A 425 -11.14 -15.58 27.72
CA LYS A 425 -12.08 -15.68 28.84
C LYS A 425 -12.07 -17.09 29.45
N HIS A 426 -12.04 -18.13 28.63
CA HIS A 426 -11.97 -19.54 29.10
C HIS A 426 -10.57 -19.92 29.58
N VAL A 427 -9.51 -19.37 28.98
CA VAL A 427 -8.14 -19.53 29.50
C VAL A 427 -8.05 -19.01 30.94
N PHE A 428 -8.61 -17.85 31.25
CA PHE A 428 -8.62 -17.31 32.62
C PHE A 428 -9.43 -18.16 33.59
N LEU A 429 -10.43 -18.89 33.12
CA LEU A 429 -11.26 -19.76 33.96
C LEU A 429 -10.58 -21.11 34.25
N TYR A 430 -9.87 -21.67 33.28
CA TYR A 430 -9.48 -23.10 33.34
C TYR A 430 -7.96 -23.34 33.33
N CYS A 431 -7.17 -22.48 32.68
CA CYS A 431 -5.73 -22.69 32.51
C CYS A 431 -4.93 -21.37 32.40
N PRO A 432 -5.11 -20.39 33.33
CA PRO A 432 -4.48 -19.08 33.23
C PRO A 432 -2.95 -19.13 33.23
N GLU A 433 -2.35 -20.17 33.79
CA GLU A 433 -0.89 -20.37 33.85
C GLU A 433 -0.23 -20.44 32.49
N ILE A 434 -0.95 -20.78 31.40
CA ILE A 434 -0.38 -20.82 30.06
C ILE A 434 0.00 -19.43 29.53
N LEU A 435 -0.55 -18.36 30.13
CA LEU A 435 -0.22 -16.97 29.80
C LEU A 435 1.07 -16.49 30.45
N ILE A 436 1.64 -17.28 31.38
CA ILE A 436 2.87 -16.96 32.09
C ILE A 436 4.06 -17.53 31.34
N THR A 437 4.94 -16.67 30.85
CA THR A 437 6.21 -17.08 30.26
C THR A 437 7.36 -16.89 31.23
N PRO A 438 8.47 -17.63 31.09
CA PRO A 438 9.65 -17.42 31.93
C PRO A 438 10.20 -15.98 31.90
N LYS A 439 9.88 -15.22 30.84
CA LYS A 439 10.32 -13.84 30.63
C LYS A 439 9.33 -12.79 31.15
N SER A 440 8.09 -13.19 31.48
CA SER A 440 7.06 -12.24 31.95
C SER A 440 7.31 -11.75 33.38
N HIS A 441 8.06 -12.52 34.20
CA HIS A 441 8.29 -12.28 35.62
C HIS A 441 6.98 -12.04 36.42
N MET A 442 5.84 -12.53 35.92
CA MET A 442 4.50 -12.33 36.49
C MET A 442 4.09 -13.56 37.26
N THR A 443 3.53 -13.35 38.44
CA THR A 443 2.90 -14.41 39.22
C THR A 443 1.47 -14.66 38.74
N LEU A 444 0.88 -15.82 39.09
CA LEU A 444 -0.50 -16.13 38.74
C LEU A 444 -1.50 -15.14 39.36
N ASP A 445 -1.28 -14.75 40.62
CA ASP A 445 -2.13 -13.76 41.29
C ASP A 445 -2.07 -12.38 40.63
N GLU A 446 -0.89 -11.95 40.20
CA GLU A 446 -0.71 -10.71 39.44
C GLU A 446 -1.42 -10.79 38.08
N LEU A 447 -1.30 -11.93 37.39
CA LEU A 447 -1.98 -12.17 36.11
C LEU A 447 -3.50 -12.08 36.25
N LEU A 448 -4.07 -12.77 37.25
CA LEU A 448 -5.51 -12.76 37.52
C LEU A 448 -6.01 -11.35 37.89
N THR A 449 -5.22 -10.58 38.63
CA THR A 449 -5.55 -9.18 38.94
C THR A 449 -5.55 -8.29 37.69
N LYS A 450 -4.72 -8.62 36.68
CA LYS A 450 -4.58 -7.88 35.42
C LYS A 450 -5.41 -8.46 34.27
N GLN A 451 -6.36 -9.36 34.55
CA GLN A 451 -7.18 -9.99 33.50
C GLN A 451 -7.76 -8.99 32.49
N PRO A 452 -8.39 -7.85 32.88
CA PRO A 452 -8.92 -6.90 31.90
C PRO A 452 -7.85 -6.35 30.97
N GLN A 453 -6.67 -5.98 31.50
CA GLN A 453 -5.55 -5.43 30.74
C GLN A 453 -4.97 -6.44 29.75
N VAL A 454 -4.87 -7.72 30.16
CA VAL A 454 -4.40 -8.80 29.28
C VAL A 454 -5.40 -9.08 28.18
N THR A 455 -6.70 -9.03 28.49
CA THR A 455 -7.78 -9.16 27.48
C THR A 455 -7.73 -8.01 26.48
N ASP A 456 -7.66 -6.78 26.95
CA ASP A 456 -7.52 -5.60 26.08
C ASP A 456 -6.28 -5.68 25.20
N TYR A 457 -5.16 -6.15 25.75
CA TYR A 457 -3.91 -6.35 25.00
C TYR A 457 -4.09 -7.40 23.87
N ALA A 458 -4.72 -8.53 24.16
CA ALA A 458 -4.97 -9.58 23.17
C ALA A 458 -5.93 -9.11 22.06
N VAL A 459 -6.98 -8.36 22.42
CA VAL A 459 -7.91 -7.76 21.45
C VAL A 459 -7.17 -6.77 20.55
N GLN A 460 -6.35 -5.89 21.10
CA GLN A 460 -5.55 -4.95 20.31
C GLN A 460 -4.52 -5.68 19.43
N ALA A 461 -3.88 -6.74 19.95
CA ALA A 461 -2.97 -7.59 19.19
C ALA A 461 -3.68 -8.23 17.98
N ALA A 462 -4.91 -8.73 18.18
CA ALA A 462 -5.74 -9.26 17.12
C ALA A 462 -6.09 -8.23 16.04
N LEU A 463 -6.43 -7.01 16.43
CA LEU A 463 -6.73 -5.92 15.50
C LEU A 463 -5.50 -5.49 14.68
N LEU A 464 -4.29 -5.65 15.20
CA LEU A 464 -3.04 -5.17 14.60
C LEU A 464 -2.20 -6.28 13.94
N HIS A 465 -2.52 -7.58 14.10
CA HIS A 465 -1.66 -8.66 13.63
C HIS A 465 -1.38 -8.60 12.12
N ASP A 466 -2.38 -8.20 11.37
CA ASP A 466 -2.39 -8.14 9.90
C ASP A 466 -2.09 -6.75 9.31
N ILE A 467 -1.67 -5.78 10.13
CA ILE A 467 -1.47 -4.40 9.68
C ILE A 467 -0.46 -4.27 8.53
N GLY A 468 0.46 -5.21 8.42
CA GLY A 468 1.44 -5.25 7.33
C GLY A 468 0.85 -5.51 5.95
N LYS A 469 -0.39 -6.02 5.87
CA LYS A 469 -1.12 -6.18 4.60
C LYS A 469 -1.37 -4.84 3.91
N ASN A 470 -1.44 -3.73 4.65
CA ASN A 470 -1.56 -2.39 4.06
C ASN A 470 -0.49 -2.07 3.02
N GLY A 471 0.74 -2.55 3.20
CA GLY A 471 1.82 -2.36 2.23
C GLY A 471 1.75 -3.30 1.02
N ILE A 472 0.89 -4.32 1.06
CA ILE A 472 0.83 -5.42 0.08
C ILE A 472 -0.46 -5.40 -0.74
N VAL A 473 -1.54 -4.87 -0.14
CA VAL A 473 -2.88 -4.80 -0.74
C VAL A 473 -2.90 -4.31 -2.18
N PRO A 474 -2.19 -3.23 -2.56
CA PRO A 474 -2.27 -2.71 -3.92
C PRO A 474 -1.82 -3.69 -5.00
N VAL A 475 -1.02 -4.68 -4.62
CA VAL A 475 -0.33 -5.57 -5.57
C VAL A 475 -0.95 -6.95 -5.63
N ILE A 476 -1.55 -7.42 -4.52
CA ILE A 476 -1.90 -8.84 -4.37
C ILE A 476 -3.38 -9.06 -4.05
N MET A 477 -4.00 -8.17 -3.29
CA MET A 477 -5.31 -8.43 -2.70
C MET A 477 -6.51 -8.16 -3.64
N THR A 478 -6.25 -7.63 -4.84
CA THR A 478 -7.29 -7.36 -5.86
C THR A 478 -7.48 -8.50 -6.84
N GLN A 479 -6.72 -9.57 -6.71
CA GLN A 479 -6.75 -10.68 -7.65
C GLN A 479 -8.04 -11.49 -7.47
N HIS A 480 -8.76 -11.74 -8.56
CA HIS A 480 -9.93 -12.61 -8.60
C HIS A 480 -9.58 -14.05 -9.03
N ARG A 481 -8.30 -14.39 -9.03
CA ARG A 481 -7.68 -15.69 -9.29
C ARG A 481 -6.81 -16.12 -8.12
N ASN A 482 -6.31 -17.34 -8.15
CA ASN A 482 -5.29 -17.74 -7.19
C ASN A 482 -4.00 -16.96 -7.43
N LEU A 483 -3.31 -16.65 -6.34
CA LEU A 483 -1.99 -16.04 -6.41
C LEU A 483 -0.99 -16.97 -7.07
N THR A 484 -0.08 -16.41 -7.88
CA THR A 484 1.10 -17.14 -8.35
C THR A 484 2.06 -17.39 -7.18
N ASP A 485 3.02 -18.30 -7.34
CA ASP A 485 4.03 -18.57 -6.30
C ASP A 485 4.81 -17.32 -5.90
N TYR A 486 5.08 -16.46 -6.86
CA TYR A 486 5.76 -15.19 -6.61
C TYR A 486 4.87 -14.23 -5.80
N GLU A 487 3.61 -14.05 -6.17
CA GLU A 487 2.66 -13.23 -5.40
C GLU A 487 2.46 -13.77 -4.00
N TYR A 488 2.37 -15.08 -3.85
CA TYR A 488 2.29 -15.71 -2.53
C TYR A 488 3.57 -15.49 -1.70
N SER A 489 4.75 -15.47 -2.33
CA SER A 489 5.99 -15.11 -1.64
C SER A 489 5.99 -13.66 -1.13
N LEU A 490 5.40 -12.74 -1.90
CA LEU A 490 5.21 -11.35 -1.48
C LEU A 490 4.19 -11.24 -0.33
N LEU A 491 3.10 -12.01 -0.37
CA LEU A 491 2.12 -12.04 0.71
C LEU A 491 2.76 -12.45 2.04
N LYS A 492 3.70 -13.41 2.02
CA LYS A 492 4.44 -13.85 3.21
C LYS A 492 5.32 -12.76 3.85
N MET A 493 5.47 -11.61 3.22
CA MET A 493 6.23 -10.49 3.77
C MET A 493 5.40 -9.60 4.71
N HIS A 494 4.06 -9.78 4.79
CA HIS A 494 3.24 -8.91 5.64
C HIS A 494 3.56 -9.00 7.13
N PRO A 495 3.97 -10.13 7.74
CA PRO A 495 4.36 -10.13 9.15
C PRO A 495 5.55 -9.23 9.43
N GLN A 496 6.58 -9.26 8.57
CA GLN A 496 7.73 -8.38 8.69
C GLN A 496 7.34 -6.92 8.48
N LYS A 497 6.51 -6.63 7.48
CA LYS A 497 5.98 -5.28 7.25
C LYS A 497 5.19 -4.77 8.45
N GLY A 498 4.32 -5.61 9.03
CA GLY A 498 3.58 -5.27 10.25
C GLY A 498 4.50 -4.94 11.41
N ALA A 499 5.55 -5.73 11.60
CA ALA A 499 6.55 -5.47 12.63
C ALA A 499 7.33 -4.16 12.42
N ASP A 500 7.66 -3.83 11.16
CA ASP A 500 8.31 -2.56 10.82
C ASP A 500 7.40 -1.36 11.16
N TYR A 501 6.12 -1.54 10.97
CA TYR A 501 5.09 -0.54 11.23
C TYR A 501 4.83 -0.33 12.72
N LEU A 502 4.91 -1.37 13.49
CA LEU A 502 4.70 -1.35 14.94
C LEU A 502 6.01 -1.04 15.71
N SER A 503 6.90 -0.24 15.11
CA SER A 503 8.19 0.13 15.71
C SER A 503 8.10 1.30 16.70
N ASP A 504 6.99 2.05 16.74
CA ASP A 504 6.74 3.09 17.73
C ASP A 504 6.68 2.50 19.16
N ARG A 505 7.15 3.25 20.17
CA ARG A 505 7.26 2.76 21.55
C ARG A 505 5.94 2.24 22.15
N ASP A 506 4.80 2.79 21.73
CA ASP A 506 3.48 2.38 22.24
C ASP A 506 2.96 1.11 21.54
N PHE A 507 3.51 0.78 20.36
CA PHE A 507 3.13 -0.38 19.57
C PHE A 507 4.17 -1.50 19.55
N ILE A 508 5.38 -1.26 20.04
CA ILE A 508 6.48 -2.25 20.04
C ILE A 508 6.08 -3.57 20.69
N VAL A 509 5.15 -3.52 21.64
CA VAL A 509 4.62 -4.70 22.35
C VAL A 509 3.78 -5.62 21.46
N TYR A 510 3.28 -5.14 20.32
CA TYR A 510 2.50 -5.92 19.34
C TYR A 510 3.37 -6.46 18.20
N ARG A 511 4.63 -6.04 18.12
CA ARG A 511 5.54 -6.38 17.04
C ARG A 511 5.74 -7.88 16.88
N ASP A 512 6.00 -8.58 17.98
CA ASP A 512 6.23 -10.02 17.96
C ASP A 512 4.98 -10.81 17.56
N ILE A 513 3.78 -10.28 17.87
CA ILE A 513 2.52 -10.89 17.44
C ILE A 513 2.38 -10.77 15.92
N ALA A 514 2.62 -9.58 15.36
CA ALA A 514 2.61 -9.38 13.92
C ALA A 514 3.63 -10.26 13.20
N LEU A 515 4.82 -10.45 13.77
CA LEU A 515 5.84 -11.36 13.22
C LEU A 515 5.44 -12.83 13.31
N GLY A 516 4.84 -13.23 14.43
CA GLY A 516 4.73 -14.63 14.82
C GLY A 516 3.41 -15.31 14.48
N HIS A 517 2.34 -14.58 14.11
CA HIS A 517 1.01 -15.16 13.96
C HIS A 517 0.88 -16.23 12.85
N HIS A 518 1.87 -16.35 11.96
CA HIS A 518 1.97 -17.42 10.97
C HIS A 518 3.06 -18.45 11.27
N LYS A 519 3.60 -18.47 12.49
CA LYS A 519 4.57 -19.48 12.91
C LYS A 519 3.85 -20.65 13.60
N SER A 520 4.24 -21.89 13.26
CA SER A 520 3.75 -23.08 13.96
C SER A 520 4.14 -23.05 15.45
N TYR A 521 3.35 -23.69 16.28
CA TYR A 521 3.60 -23.80 17.73
C TYR A 521 4.97 -24.39 18.05
N ASP A 522 5.42 -25.41 17.28
CA ASP A 522 6.74 -26.03 17.46
C ASP A 522 7.90 -25.21 16.88
N GLY A 523 7.62 -24.05 16.24
CA GLY A 523 8.58 -23.13 15.66
C GLY A 523 9.23 -23.60 14.35
N LYS A 524 8.90 -24.79 13.83
CA LYS A 524 9.59 -25.39 12.69
C LYS A 524 9.04 -24.97 11.35
N ARG A 525 7.78 -24.56 11.29
CA ARG A 525 7.07 -24.17 10.06
C ARG A 525 6.60 -22.72 10.14
N GLY A 526 6.10 -22.21 9.03
CA GLY A 526 5.54 -20.87 8.94
C GLY A 526 6.56 -19.80 8.55
N TYR A 527 6.15 -18.54 8.60
CA TYR A 527 6.95 -17.38 8.19
C TYR A 527 6.72 -16.19 9.14
N PRO A 528 7.71 -15.26 9.22
CA PRO A 528 9.04 -15.31 8.61
C PRO A 528 9.91 -16.41 9.24
N VAL A 529 10.79 -16.99 8.41
CA VAL A 529 11.60 -18.17 8.82
C VAL A 529 12.50 -17.86 10.01
N ASP A 530 13.09 -16.66 10.03
CA ASP A 530 14.09 -16.26 11.02
C ASP A 530 13.50 -15.80 12.35
N PHE A 531 12.17 -15.73 12.49
CA PHE A 531 11.55 -15.34 13.76
C PHE A 531 11.38 -16.55 14.68
N ASP A 532 11.92 -16.42 15.89
CA ASP A 532 11.79 -17.42 16.97
C ASP A 532 10.59 -17.10 17.88
N ASN A 533 9.43 -17.64 17.53
CA ASN A 533 8.21 -17.49 18.32
C ASN A 533 8.26 -18.30 19.62
N VAL A 534 9.02 -19.42 19.66
CA VAL A 534 9.09 -20.33 20.82
C VAL A 534 9.67 -19.63 22.04
N HIS A 535 10.67 -18.77 21.84
CA HIS A 535 11.33 -18.02 22.91
C HIS A 535 10.86 -16.56 23.03
N SER A 536 9.82 -16.15 22.28
CA SER A 536 9.22 -14.82 22.46
C SER A 536 8.54 -14.70 23.83
N PRO A 537 8.67 -13.56 24.53
CA PRO A 537 7.91 -13.29 25.75
C PRO A 537 6.40 -13.21 25.50
N TYR A 538 5.99 -13.01 24.26
CA TYR A 538 4.59 -12.88 23.83
C TYR A 538 4.01 -14.18 23.26
N ARG A 539 4.74 -15.29 23.34
CA ARG A 539 4.34 -16.59 22.80
C ARG A 539 2.87 -16.98 23.05
N PRO A 540 2.32 -16.85 24.29
CA PRO A 540 0.94 -17.25 24.52
C PRO A 540 -0.08 -16.49 23.68
N ILE A 541 0.18 -15.21 23.42
CA ILE A 541 -0.69 -14.37 22.59
C ILE A 541 -0.46 -14.66 21.10
N ILE A 542 0.79 -14.94 20.69
CA ILE A 542 1.09 -15.38 19.31
C ILE A 542 0.31 -16.68 19.01
N ASP A 543 0.38 -17.68 19.89
CA ASP A 543 -0.31 -18.95 19.73
C ASP A 543 -1.84 -18.77 19.70
N LEU A 544 -2.39 -17.88 20.55
CA LEU A 544 -3.80 -17.54 20.58
C LEU A 544 -4.25 -16.89 19.25
N ILE A 545 -3.52 -15.88 18.78
CA ILE A 545 -3.87 -15.19 17.53
C ILE A 545 -3.73 -16.14 16.33
N HIS A 546 -2.70 -16.98 16.30
CA HIS A 546 -2.52 -17.98 15.26
C HIS A 546 -3.74 -18.91 15.11
N ILE A 547 -4.26 -19.46 16.21
CA ILE A 547 -5.46 -20.30 16.18
C ILE A 547 -6.68 -19.50 15.70
N CYS A 548 -6.89 -18.29 16.22
CA CYS A 548 -8.02 -17.44 15.85
C CYS A 548 -7.98 -17.05 14.38
N ASP A 549 -6.81 -16.69 13.86
CA ASP A 549 -6.59 -16.38 12.43
C ASP A 549 -6.96 -17.59 11.57
N CYS A 550 -6.47 -18.78 11.92
CA CYS A 550 -6.78 -20.01 11.19
C CYS A 550 -8.28 -20.34 11.21
N ILE A 551 -8.96 -20.22 12.36
CA ILE A 551 -10.41 -20.45 12.47
C ILE A 551 -11.17 -19.48 11.57
N ASP A 552 -10.88 -18.18 11.65
CA ASP A 552 -11.58 -17.19 10.83
C ASP A 552 -11.29 -17.39 9.35
N ALA A 553 -10.01 -17.52 8.97
CA ALA A 553 -9.61 -17.66 7.58
C ALA A 553 -10.21 -18.89 6.89
N ALA A 554 -10.35 -20.02 7.61
CA ALA A 554 -10.89 -21.25 7.05
C ALA A 554 -12.42 -21.25 6.95
N THR A 555 -13.12 -20.52 7.84
CA THR A 555 -14.59 -20.50 7.92
C THR A 555 -15.22 -19.28 7.23
N ASP A 556 -14.45 -18.32 6.73
CA ASP A 556 -14.99 -17.11 6.12
C ASP A 556 -15.59 -17.38 4.74
N TYR A 557 -16.92 -17.35 4.68
CA TYR A 557 -17.72 -17.54 3.48
C TYR A 557 -18.13 -16.22 2.80
N LEU A 558 -17.76 -15.08 3.37
CA LEU A 558 -18.20 -13.77 2.90
C LEU A 558 -17.13 -12.99 2.12
N SER A 559 -15.87 -13.03 2.57
CA SER A 559 -14.82 -12.17 2.02
C SER A 559 -13.62 -12.90 1.40
N ARG A 560 -13.51 -14.22 1.58
CA ARG A 560 -12.38 -15.00 1.05
C ARG A 560 -12.67 -15.57 -0.34
N ASN A 561 -11.90 -15.12 -1.33
CA ASN A 561 -12.07 -15.51 -2.73
C ASN A 561 -11.14 -16.65 -3.19
N TYR A 562 -10.12 -17.03 -2.40
CA TYR A 562 -9.05 -17.94 -2.84
C TYR A 562 -9.07 -19.31 -2.17
N ASN A 563 -9.84 -19.53 -1.11
CA ASN A 563 -9.92 -20.81 -0.40
C ASN A 563 -11.33 -21.42 -0.48
N ARG A 564 -11.37 -22.75 -0.44
CA ARG A 564 -12.62 -23.47 -0.24
C ARG A 564 -13.03 -23.31 1.23
N VAL A 565 -14.16 -22.69 1.48
CA VAL A 565 -14.73 -22.52 2.82
C VAL A 565 -14.91 -23.89 3.48
N LYS A 566 -14.46 -24.02 4.73
CA LYS A 566 -14.59 -25.21 5.55
C LYS A 566 -15.69 -25.02 6.59
N SER A 567 -16.35 -26.12 6.99
CA SER A 567 -17.24 -26.07 8.13
C SER A 567 -16.44 -25.85 9.42
N PHE A 568 -17.05 -25.28 10.45
CA PHE A 568 -16.40 -25.11 11.74
C PHE A 568 -15.93 -26.48 12.29
N ALA A 569 -16.76 -27.55 12.14
CA ALA A 569 -16.39 -28.89 12.58
C ALA A 569 -15.13 -29.42 11.89
N THR A 570 -15.01 -29.23 10.57
CA THR A 570 -13.79 -29.62 9.82
C THR A 570 -12.55 -28.87 10.33
N VAL A 571 -12.69 -27.59 10.67
CA VAL A 571 -11.56 -26.81 11.23
C VAL A 571 -11.16 -27.36 12.60
N MET A 572 -12.12 -27.76 13.45
CA MET A 572 -11.81 -28.36 14.74
C MET A 572 -11.10 -29.72 14.60
N GLU A 573 -11.48 -30.54 13.61
CA GLU A 573 -10.77 -31.79 13.29
C GLU A 573 -9.31 -31.52 12.86
N GLU A 574 -9.07 -30.46 12.09
CA GLU A 574 -7.73 -30.06 11.69
C GLU A 574 -6.90 -29.53 12.87
N LEU A 575 -7.50 -28.74 13.77
CA LEU A 575 -6.82 -28.28 14.99
C LEU A 575 -6.38 -29.48 15.86
N GLU A 576 -7.24 -30.48 16.03
CA GLU A 576 -6.91 -31.70 16.78
C GLU A 576 -5.79 -32.51 16.11
N ALA A 577 -5.84 -32.66 14.78
CA ALA A 577 -4.84 -33.39 14.02
C ALA A 577 -3.44 -32.79 14.08
N GLU A 578 -3.36 -31.47 14.12
CA GLU A 578 -2.08 -30.71 14.12
C GLU A 578 -1.71 -30.18 15.53
N LYS A 579 -2.40 -30.65 16.56
CA LYS A 579 -2.16 -30.30 17.95
C LYS A 579 -0.71 -30.62 18.38
N GLY A 580 -0.04 -29.66 19.01
CA GLY A 580 1.35 -29.79 19.47
C GLY A 580 2.41 -29.57 18.38
N THR A 581 2.00 -29.49 17.12
CA THR A 581 2.89 -29.16 15.98
C THR A 581 2.57 -27.76 15.44
N GLU A 582 1.43 -27.60 14.81
CA GLU A 582 0.97 -26.30 14.29
C GLU A 582 0.34 -25.45 15.41
N TYR A 583 -0.50 -26.05 16.25
CA TYR A 583 -1.30 -25.36 17.24
C TYR A 583 -0.89 -25.70 18.67
N ASN A 584 -1.05 -24.73 19.57
CA ASN A 584 -0.82 -24.90 21.01
C ASN A 584 -1.78 -25.96 21.57
N PRO A 585 -1.25 -27.07 22.13
CA PRO A 585 -2.08 -28.20 22.56
C PRO A 585 -3.07 -27.83 23.67
N VAL A 586 -2.67 -26.94 24.59
CA VAL A 586 -3.56 -26.56 25.71
C VAL A 586 -4.74 -25.71 25.19
N LEU A 587 -4.51 -24.83 24.22
CA LEU A 587 -5.61 -24.06 23.61
C LEU A 587 -6.54 -24.95 22.79
N VAL A 588 -6.00 -25.92 22.06
CA VAL A 588 -6.82 -26.88 21.29
C VAL A 588 -7.68 -27.71 22.24
N ASP A 589 -7.08 -28.29 23.31
CA ASP A 589 -7.82 -29.08 24.31
C ASP A 589 -8.90 -28.22 24.98
N LEU A 590 -8.59 -26.98 25.36
CA LEU A 590 -9.55 -26.04 25.93
C LEU A 590 -10.78 -25.84 25.02
N ILE A 591 -10.56 -25.67 23.71
CA ILE A 591 -11.66 -25.47 22.74
C ILE A 591 -12.50 -26.73 22.58
N LEU A 592 -11.87 -27.92 22.54
CA LEU A 592 -12.55 -29.18 22.26
C LEU A 592 -13.23 -29.80 23.49
N GLU A 593 -12.70 -29.59 24.70
CA GLU A 593 -13.20 -30.16 25.93
C GLU A 593 -14.29 -29.32 26.62
N HIS A 594 -14.41 -28.02 26.26
CA HIS A 594 -15.41 -27.13 26.86
C HIS A 594 -16.53 -26.77 25.87
N ASP A 595 -17.66 -27.47 26.02
CA ASP A 595 -18.84 -27.32 25.15
C ASP A 595 -19.36 -25.86 25.01
N ASP A 596 -19.24 -25.07 26.06
CA ASP A 596 -19.66 -23.67 26.07
C ASP A 596 -18.75 -22.81 25.17
N LEU A 597 -17.43 -22.97 25.25
CA LEU A 597 -16.49 -22.32 24.37
C LEU A 597 -16.68 -22.77 22.91
N TYR A 598 -16.76 -24.11 22.68
CA TYR A 598 -17.00 -24.67 21.35
C TYR A 598 -18.23 -24.04 20.68
N ARG A 599 -19.35 -23.94 21.43
CA ARG A 599 -20.61 -23.36 20.96
C ARG A 599 -20.48 -21.83 20.74
N GLU A 600 -19.75 -21.12 21.61
CA GLU A 600 -19.51 -19.67 21.47
C GLU A 600 -18.71 -19.37 20.19
N LEU A 601 -17.61 -20.09 19.95
CA LEU A 601 -16.81 -19.91 18.74
C LEU A 601 -17.60 -20.25 17.46
N ARG A 602 -18.35 -21.37 17.49
CA ARG A 602 -19.21 -21.73 16.37
C ARG A 602 -20.28 -20.68 16.09
N PHE A 603 -20.90 -20.13 17.13
CA PHE A 603 -21.90 -19.06 17.00
C PHE A 603 -21.28 -17.81 16.37
N LEU A 604 -20.07 -17.42 16.78
CA LEU A 604 -19.36 -16.26 16.21
C LEU A 604 -19.15 -16.43 14.70
N VAL A 605 -18.63 -17.56 14.24
CA VAL A 605 -18.26 -17.76 12.83
C VAL A 605 -19.45 -18.11 11.92
N GLU A 606 -20.49 -18.83 12.44
CA GLU A 606 -21.60 -19.29 11.62
C GLU A 606 -22.84 -18.37 11.67
N GLN A 607 -23.05 -17.65 12.78
CA GLN A 607 -24.28 -16.87 12.99
C GLN A 607 -24.02 -15.37 13.20
N LYS A 608 -22.94 -15.00 13.87
CA LYS A 608 -22.66 -13.62 14.24
C LYS A 608 -21.78 -12.88 13.22
N ARG A 609 -21.10 -13.59 12.32
CA ARG A 609 -20.16 -13.01 11.33
C ARG A 609 -20.79 -11.90 10.50
N GLU A 610 -22.01 -12.09 10.01
CA GLU A 610 -22.69 -11.08 9.19
C GLU A 610 -22.97 -9.78 9.97
N ASP A 611 -23.32 -9.88 11.25
CA ASP A 611 -23.50 -8.72 12.12
C ASP A 611 -22.18 -7.98 12.30
N ILE A 612 -21.12 -8.72 12.65
CA ILE A 612 -19.79 -8.14 12.89
C ILE A 612 -19.26 -7.45 11.63
N TYR A 613 -19.40 -8.08 10.47
CA TYR A 613 -18.95 -7.50 9.19
C TYR A 613 -19.73 -6.24 8.85
N TYR A 614 -21.04 -6.24 9.08
CA TYR A 614 -21.87 -5.08 8.83
C TYR A 614 -21.59 -3.93 9.80
N ASP A 615 -21.29 -4.21 11.07
CA ASP A 615 -20.91 -3.19 12.05
C ASP A 615 -19.58 -2.52 11.68
N VAL A 616 -18.59 -3.29 11.18
CA VAL A 616 -17.34 -2.74 10.63
C VAL A 616 -17.63 -1.86 9.41
N TYR A 617 -18.48 -2.33 8.49
CA TYR A 617 -18.88 -1.54 7.33
C TYR A 617 -19.61 -0.25 7.74
N LEU A 618 -20.53 -0.28 8.70
CA LEU A 618 -21.21 0.92 9.19
C LEU A 618 -20.25 1.92 9.82
N THR A 619 -19.26 1.45 10.57
CA THR A 619 -18.21 2.32 11.12
C THR A 619 -17.46 3.04 10.00
N PHE A 620 -17.19 2.35 8.89
CA PHE A 620 -16.60 2.91 7.70
C PHE A 620 -17.55 3.88 6.98
N ALA A 621 -18.79 3.48 6.71
CA ALA A 621 -19.79 4.28 6.02
C ALA A 621 -20.20 5.54 6.81
N ASN A 622 -20.35 5.45 8.13
CA ASN A 622 -20.69 6.59 8.99
C ASN A 622 -19.57 7.64 9.04
N LYS A 623 -18.32 7.24 8.92
CA LYS A 623 -17.20 8.18 8.78
C LYS A 623 -17.31 9.00 7.48
N HIS A 624 -17.81 8.39 6.41
CA HIS A 624 -18.09 9.08 5.15
C HIS A 624 -19.25 10.08 5.28
N VAL A 625 -20.36 9.67 5.89
CA VAL A 625 -21.53 10.52 6.05
C VAL A 625 -21.27 11.71 6.98
N ALA A 626 -20.63 11.48 8.14
CA ALA A 626 -20.28 12.54 9.08
C ALA A 626 -19.34 13.60 8.49
N ASN A 627 -18.49 13.21 7.55
CA ASN A 627 -17.60 14.15 6.86
C ASN A 627 -18.31 14.97 5.79
N MET A 628 -19.40 14.45 5.19
CA MET A 628 -20.23 15.20 4.22
C MET A 628 -21.16 16.23 4.89
N GLU A 629 -21.56 16.04 6.15
CA GLU A 629 -22.39 16.99 6.90
C GLU A 629 -21.61 18.20 7.46
N HIS A 630 -20.27 18.13 7.43
CA HIS A 630 -19.40 19.23 7.88
C HIS A 630 -18.72 19.99 6.74
N LEU A 631 -19.02 19.66 5.47
CA LEU A 631 -18.67 20.41 4.27
C LEU A 631 -19.85 21.27 3.80
#